data_f1fbe79d7a8986f494135e632e71884d
#
_entry.id   f1fbe79d7a8986f494135e632e71884d
#
_cell.length_a   1.000
_cell.length_b   1.000
_cell.length_c   1.000
_cell.angle_alpha   90.00
_cell.angle_beta   90.00
_cell.angle_gamma   90.00
#
_symmetry.space_group_name_H-M   'P 1'
#
loop_
_entity.id
_entity.type
_entity.pdbx_description
1 polymer ?
#
loop_
_entity_poly.entity_id
_entity_poly.type
_entity_poly.pdbx_seq_one_letter_code
_entity_poly.pdbx_strand_id
1 'polypeptide(L)'
;VKTQKLLNDLPMYLKGIGRTLESMPGKKAIFVILDSDDADCAELKKDLVEMYEKSGVTVDVYFCIAIEEMEAWLLGDEKAIEEAYPQAKMPLLRKYVQDSIVGTWEYLADVVYSGGVNALKKKAESYYEIGLFKCECAGNIGMYLNIHENKSPSFNYFINKLNDFCEV
;
A
#
# COMPACT_ATOMS: atom_id res chain seq x y z
N VAL A 1 -2.72 8.02 8.04
CA VAL A 1 -3.05 9.42 7.66
C VAL A 1 -4.07 9.31 6.55
N LYS A 2 -5.24 9.98 6.64
CA LYS A 2 -6.19 9.97 5.51
C LYS A 2 -5.49 10.56 4.29
N THR A 3 -5.67 9.95 3.13
CA THR A 3 -5.05 10.34 1.85
C THR A 3 -5.18 11.84 1.58
N GLN A 4 -6.34 12.43 1.84
CA GLN A 4 -6.52 13.88 1.70
C GLN A 4 -5.59 14.73 2.59
N LYS A 5 -5.29 14.28 3.81
CA LYS A 5 -4.34 14.99 4.69
C LYS A 5 -2.92 14.89 4.15
N LEU A 6 -2.53 13.71 3.65
CA LEU A 6 -1.23 13.54 3.02
C LEU A 6 -1.10 14.48 1.80
N LEU A 7 -2.11 14.52 0.93
CA LEU A 7 -2.11 15.40 -0.25
C LEU A 7 -1.94 16.88 0.11
N ASN A 8 -2.61 17.33 1.16
CA ASN A 8 -2.49 18.71 1.63
C ASN A 8 -1.08 19.05 2.14
N ASP A 9 -0.44 18.10 2.84
CA ASP A 9 0.85 18.31 3.50
C ASP A 9 2.04 17.91 2.58
N LEU A 10 1.80 17.15 1.51
CA LEU A 10 2.81 16.60 0.63
C LEU A 10 3.80 17.64 0.07
N PRO A 11 3.37 18.82 -0.43
CA PRO A 11 4.31 19.81 -0.93
C PRO A 11 5.32 20.27 0.13
N MET A 12 4.88 20.36 1.39
CA MET A 12 5.75 20.72 2.51
C MET A 12 6.74 19.58 2.82
N TYR A 13 6.28 18.33 2.83
CA TYR A 13 7.14 17.16 3.04
C TYR A 13 8.18 17.02 1.93
N LEU A 14 7.76 17.13 0.67
CA LEU A 14 8.68 17.06 -0.47
C LEU A 14 9.77 18.13 -0.36
N LYS A 15 9.42 19.38 -0.07
CA LYS A 15 10.40 20.47 0.12
C LYS A 15 11.35 20.21 1.29
N GLY A 16 10.82 19.76 2.44
CA GLY A 16 11.64 19.50 3.63
C GLY A 16 12.61 18.36 3.43
N ILE A 17 12.10 17.20 2.97
CA ILE A 17 12.90 16.00 2.73
C ILE A 17 13.87 16.23 1.54
N GLY A 18 13.38 16.83 0.45
CA GLY A 18 14.19 17.12 -0.75
C GLY A 18 15.42 17.96 -0.41
N ARG A 19 15.27 19.07 0.31
CA ARG A 19 16.39 19.91 0.77
C ARG A 19 17.40 19.13 1.61
N THR A 20 16.91 18.27 2.50
CA THR A 20 17.79 17.43 3.32
C THR A 20 18.58 16.47 2.45
N LEU A 21 17.91 15.80 1.52
CA LEU A 21 18.54 14.84 0.62
C LEU A 21 19.52 15.51 -0.36
N GLU A 22 19.21 16.70 -0.88
CA GLU A 22 20.08 17.46 -1.79
C GLU A 22 21.46 17.71 -1.17
N SER A 23 21.53 17.89 0.15
CA SER A 23 22.80 18.10 0.86
C SER A 23 23.58 16.81 1.14
N MET A 24 23.00 15.64 0.91
CA MET A 24 23.62 14.34 1.18
C MET A 24 24.38 13.81 -0.05
N PRO A 25 25.46 13.07 0.10
CA PRO A 25 26.13 12.41 -1.02
C PRO A 25 25.35 11.18 -1.52
N GLY A 26 25.63 10.76 -2.74
CA GLY A 26 25.10 9.52 -3.32
C GLY A 26 23.79 9.70 -4.10
N LYS A 27 23.27 8.60 -4.66
CA LYS A 27 21.98 8.53 -5.37
C LYS A 27 20.84 8.67 -4.37
N LYS A 28 19.81 9.42 -4.71
CA LYS A 28 18.72 9.78 -3.79
C LYS A 28 17.39 9.77 -4.51
N ALA A 29 16.37 9.31 -3.81
CA ALA A 29 14.99 9.40 -4.28
C ALA A 29 14.03 9.47 -3.08
N ILE A 30 12.84 9.96 -3.32
CA ILE A 30 11.72 9.93 -2.38
C ILE A 30 10.67 8.96 -2.94
N PHE A 31 10.34 7.93 -2.19
CA PHE A 31 9.22 7.04 -2.49
C PHE A 31 8.01 7.48 -1.66
N VAL A 32 6.96 7.91 -2.34
CA VAL A 32 5.68 8.27 -1.72
C VAL A 32 4.73 7.10 -1.93
N ILE A 33 4.40 6.42 -0.84
CA ILE A 33 3.48 5.27 -0.85
C ILE A 33 2.18 5.71 -0.20
N LEU A 34 1.06 5.51 -0.90
CA LEU A 34 -0.27 5.91 -0.41
C LEU A 34 -1.36 5.02 -0.99
N ASP A 35 -2.50 5.02 -0.32
CA ASP A 35 -3.71 4.37 -0.79
C ASP A 35 -4.43 5.28 -1.82
N SER A 36 -5.09 4.70 -2.82
CA SER A 36 -5.94 5.48 -3.72
C SER A 36 -7.30 5.80 -3.10
N ASP A 37 -7.68 5.09 -2.04
CA ASP A 37 -9.07 5.09 -1.55
C ASP A 37 -10.05 4.88 -2.75
N ASP A 38 -11.07 5.72 -2.88
CA ASP A 38 -12.05 5.70 -3.98
C ASP A 38 -11.62 6.52 -5.21
N ALA A 39 -10.40 7.10 -5.21
CA ALA A 39 -9.95 7.97 -6.28
C ALA A 39 -9.53 7.17 -7.52
N ASP A 40 -9.75 7.76 -8.71
CA ASP A 40 -9.12 7.27 -9.92
C ASP A 40 -7.60 7.36 -9.82
N CYS A 41 -6.94 6.22 -9.94
CA CYS A 41 -5.48 6.12 -9.75
C CYS A 41 -4.70 6.98 -10.76
N ALA A 42 -5.19 7.13 -12.00
CA ALA A 42 -4.51 7.93 -13.03
C ALA A 42 -4.66 9.42 -12.75
N GLU A 43 -5.83 9.88 -12.33
CA GLU A 43 -6.07 11.26 -11.91
C GLU A 43 -5.27 11.60 -10.65
N LEU A 44 -5.32 10.73 -9.64
CA LEU A 44 -4.52 10.91 -8.42
C LEU A 44 -3.03 11.02 -8.73
N LYS A 45 -2.51 10.16 -9.58
CA LYS A 45 -1.10 10.20 -9.98
C LYS A 45 -0.74 11.49 -10.71
N LYS A 46 -1.63 11.98 -11.57
CA LYS A 46 -1.44 13.26 -12.26
C LYS A 46 -1.34 14.41 -11.26
N ASP A 47 -2.24 14.47 -10.30
CA ASP A 47 -2.24 15.51 -9.26
C ASP A 47 -0.95 15.47 -8.43
N LEU A 48 -0.49 14.28 -8.07
CA LEU A 48 0.76 14.09 -7.32
C LEU A 48 1.99 14.57 -8.11
N VAL A 49 2.04 14.27 -9.42
CA VAL A 49 3.11 14.74 -10.30
C VAL A 49 3.10 16.27 -10.42
N GLU A 50 1.93 16.89 -10.60
CA GLU A 50 1.80 18.35 -10.61
C GLU A 50 2.25 18.99 -9.29
N MET A 51 1.95 18.37 -8.15
CA MET A 51 2.42 18.86 -6.84
C MET A 51 3.95 18.78 -6.74
N TYR A 52 4.54 17.70 -7.22
CA TYR A 52 5.99 17.54 -7.27
C TYR A 52 6.66 18.60 -8.15
N GLU A 53 6.18 18.80 -9.36
CA GLU A 53 6.69 19.82 -10.28
C GLU A 53 6.63 21.24 -9.68
N LYS A 54 5.51 21.58 -9.03
CA LYS A 54 5.32 22.86 -8.34
C LYS A 54 6.18 22.99 -7.07
N SER A 55 6.66 21.88 -6.51
CA SER A 55 7.50 21.91 -5.30
C SER A 55 8.89 22.48 -5.53
N GLY A 56 9.42 22.38 -6.77
CA GLY A 56 10.77 22.79 -7.14
C GLY A 56 11.85 21.88 -6.54
N VAL A 57 11.51 20.68 -6.07
CA VAL A 57 12.47 19.68 -5.59
C VAL A 57 13.17 19.04 -6.77
N THR A 58 14.50 18.86 -6.68
CA THR A 58 15.34 18.30 -7.74
C THR A 58 15.64 16.81 -7.57
N VAL A 59 15.32 16.26 -6.40
CA VAL A 59 15.46 14.83 -6.09
C VAL A 59 14.32 14.06 -6.74
N ASP A 60 14.62 12.91 -7.35
CA ASP A 60 13.62 12.04 -7.96
C ASP A 60 12.53 11.63 -6.96
N VAL A 61 11.28 11.67 -7.40
CA VAL A 61 10.12 11.25 -6.58
C VAL A 61 9.35 10.18 -7.34
N TYR A 62 9.13 9.05 -6.68
CA TYR A 62 8.32 7.93 -7.19
C TYR A 62 7.03 7.83 -6.40
N PHE A 63 5.90 7.98 -7.08
CA PHE A 63 4.57 7.81 -6.49
C PHE A 63 4.10 6.37 -6.70
N CYS A 64 3.99 5.62 -5.62
CA CYS A 64 3.59 4.22 -5.59
C CYS A 64 2.22 4.12 -4.90
N ILE A 65 1.18 3.96 -5.71
CA ILE A 65 -0.21 4.00 -5.26
C ILE A 65 -0.70 2.57 -5.09
N ALA A 66 -1.08 2.18 -3.88
CA ALA A 66 -1.82 0.97 -3.63
C ALA A 66 -3.27 1.19 -4.07
N ILE A 67 -3.81 0.28 -4.87
CA ILE A 67 -5.18 0.41 -5.37
C ILE A 67 -6.16 0.12 -4.25
N GLU A 68 -7.06 1.05 -4.00
CA GLU A 68 -7.94 1.15 -2.86
C GLU A 68 -7.14 1.29 -1.55
N GLU A 69 -6.54 0.21 -1.06
CA GLU A 69 -5.80 0.19 0.20
C GLU A 69 -4.56 -0.74 0.12
N MET A 70 -3.62 -0.56 1.04
CA MET A 70 -2.39 -1.37 1.13
C MET A 70 -2.65 -2.87 1.27
N GLU A 71 -3.82 -3.27 1.75
CA GLU A 71 -4.23 -4.68 1.85
C GLU A 71 -4.32 -5.37 0.48
N ALA A 72 -4.49 -4.63 -0.61
CA ALA A 72 -4.39 -5.17 -1.97
C ALA A 72 -3.03 -5.83 -2.23
N TRP A 73 -1.96 -5.25 -1.69
CA TRP A 73 -0.61 -5.80 -1.81
C TRP A 73 -0.44 -7.11 -1.03
N LEU A 74 -1.11 -7.24 0.12
CA LEU A 74 -1.12 -8.49 0.90
C LEU A 74 -1.91 -9.58 0.18
N LEU A 75 -3.07 -9.24 -0.39
CA LEU A 75 -3.91 -10.16 -1.17
C LEU A 75 -3.22 -10.65 -2.46
N GLY A 76 -2.16 -9.99 -2.89
CA GLY A 76 -1.36 -10.37 -4.04
C GLY A 76 -0.53 -11.64 -3.86
N ASP A 77 -0.25 -12.06 -2.62
CA ASP A 77 0.55 -13.25 -2.33
C ASP A 77 -0.25 -14.31 -1.58
N GLU A 78 -0.81 -15.25 -2.35
CA GLU A 78 -1.63 -16.34 -1.82
C GLU A 78 -0.84 -17.24 -0.85
N LYS A 79 0.45 -17.50 -1.14
CA LYS A 79 1.29 -18.38 -0.31
C LYS A 79 1.60 -17.72 1.02
N ALA A 80 1.94 -16.44 1.01
CA ALA A 80 2.19 -15.69 2.23
C ALA A 80 0.96 -15.68 3.16
N ILE A 81 -0.24 -15.56 2.59
CA ILE A 81 -1.49 -15.63 3.37
C ILE A 81 -1.70 -17.05 3.93
N GLU A 82 -1.48 -18.10 3.13
CA GLU A 82 -1.64 -19.49 3.56
C GLU A 82 -0.68 -19.84 4.70
N GLU A 83 0.57 -19.39 4.62
CA GLU A 83 1.58 -19.59 5.67
C GLU A 83 1.26 -18.78 6.95
N ALA A 84 0.87 -17.53 6.81
CA ALA A 84 0.54 -16.66 7.94
C ALA A 84 -0.77 -17.10 8.63
N TYR A 85 -1.73 -17.57 7.85
CA TYR A 85 -3.08 -17.96 8.30
C TYR A 85 -3.48 -19.32 7.75
N PRO A 86 -3.06 -20.45 8.37
CA PRO A 86 -3.37 -21.80 7.88
C PRO A 86 -4.88 -22.11 7.79
N GLN A 87 -5.71 -21.28 8.45
CA GLN A 87 -7.18 -21.38 8.42
C GLN A 87 -7.83 -20.44 7.37
N ALA A 88 -7.01 -19.74 6.57
CA ALA A 88 -7.52 -18.82 5.57
C ALA A 88 -8.45 -19.53 4.57
N LYS A 89 -9.49 -18.82 4.15
CA LYS A 89 -10.43 -19.32 3.15
C LYS A 89 -9.84 -19.21 1.74
N MET A 90 -8.88 -20.07 1.41
CA MET A 90 -8.17 -20.05 0.13
C MET A 90 -9.10 -20.09 -1.11
N PRO A 91 -10.25 -20.82 -1.10
CA PRO A 91 -11.20 -20.74 -2.21
C PRO A 91 -11.82 -19.35 -2.41
N LEU A 92 -11.90 -18.54 -1.36
CA LEU A 92 -12.34 -17.14 -1.46
C LEU A 92 -11.19 -16.29 -1.98
N LEU A 93 -9.99 -16.40 -1.41
CA LEU A 93 -8.82 -15.65 -1.85
C LEU A 93 -8.56 -15.82 -3.37
N ARG A 94 -8.66 -17.03 -3.90
CA ARG A 94 -8.45 -17.32 -5.34
C ARG A 94 -9.48 -16.68 -6.26
N LYS A 95 -10.56 -16.09 -5.75
CA LYS A 95 -11.53 -15.31 -6.52
C LYS A 95 -11.23 -13.83 -6.55
N TYR A 96 -10.28 -13.39 -5.74
CA TYR A 96 -9.88 -12.00 -5.71
C TYR A 96 -9.27 -11.59 -7.06
N VAL A 97 -9.77 -10.50 -7.62
CA VAL A 97 -9.18 -9.88 -8.81
C VAL A 97 -8.18 -8.84 -8.32
N GLN A 98 -6.92 -9.01 -8.70
CA GLN A 98 -5.83 -8.18 -8.23
C GLN A 98 -6.08 -6.70 -8.52
N ASP A 99 -5.82 -5.85 -7.52
CA ASP A 99 -6.01 -4.41 -7.57
C ASP A 99 -7.44 -3.98 -7.94
N SER A 100 -8.44 -4.80 -7.58
CA SER A 100 -9.85 -4.44 -7.71
C SER A 100 -10.34 -3.67 -6.48
N ILE A 101 -11.24 -2.71 -6.71
CA ILE A 101 -11.90 -1.94 -5.65
C ILE A 101 -13.11 -2.74 -5.16
N VAL A 102 -12.99 -3.38 -4.01
CA VAL A 102 -14.00 -4.31 -3.47
C VAL A 102 -14.21 -4.18 -1.95
N GLY A 103 -13.62 -3.18 -1.30
CA GLY A 103 -13.44 -3.15 0.15
C GLY A 103 -12.30 -4.09 0.53
N THR A 104 -11.07 -3.72 0.18
CA THR A 104 -9.90 -4.60 0.16
C THR A 104 -9.57 -5.17 1.54
N TRP A 105 -9.64 -4.35 2.60
CA TRP A 105 -9.40 -4.83 3.95
C TRP A 105 -10.55 -5.72 4.46
N GLU A 106 -11.80 -5.43 4.06
CA GLU A 106 -12.95 -6.28 4.35
C GLU A 106 -12.80 -7.65 3.68
N TYR A 107 -12.34 -7.64 2.43
CA TYR A 107 -12.08 -8.89 1.70
C TYR A 107 -10.98 -9.70 2.39
N LEU A 108 -9.89 -9.05 2.80
CA LEU A 108 -8.82 -9.69 3.58
C LEU A 108 -9.38 -10.28 4.89
N ALA A 109 -10.20 -9.51 5.62
CA ALA A 109 -10.84 -9.99 6.83
C ALA A 109 -11.76 -11.19 6.57
N ASP A 110 -12.51 -11.21 5.46
CA ASP A 110 -13.33 -12.37 5.08
C ASP A 110 -12.49 -13.61 4.78
N VAL A 111 -11.26 -13.43 4.29
CA VAL A 111 -10.32 -14.52 4.00
C VAL A 111 -9.70 -15.07 5.29
N VAL A 112 -9.18 -14.20 6.18
CA VAL A 112 -8.30 -14.64 7.27
C VAL A 112 -8.97 -14.68 8.66
N TYR A 113 -10.02 -13.87 8.88
CA TYR A 113 -10.66 -13.77 10.19
C TYR A 113 -11.75 -14.83 10.37
N SER A 114 -11.77 -15.46 11.55
CA SER A 114 -12.82 -16.44 11.89
C SER A 114 -14.18 -15.75 11.96
N GLY A 115 -15.12 -16.16 11.11
CA GLY A 115 -16.42 -15.52 10.95
C GLY A 115 -16.44 -14.33 10.00
N GLY A 116 -15.30 -13.96 9.41
CA GLY A 116 -15.17 -12.91 8.40
C GLY A 116 -15.33 -11.49 8.94
N VAL A 117 -15.45 -10.53 8.02
CA VAL A 117 -15.53 -9.09 8.33
C VAL A 117 -16.71 -8.74 9.26
N ASN A 118 -17.84 -9.41 9.10
CA ASN A 118 -19.01 -9.13 9.94
C ASN A 118 -18.76 -9.52 11.41
N ALA A 119 -18.07 -10.64 11.66
CA ALA A 119 -17.70 -11.04 13.01
C ALA A 119 -16.65 -10.09 13.60
N LEU A 120 -15.68 -9.66 12.79
CA LEU A 120 -14.70 -8.67 13.18
C LEU A 120 -15.37 -7.33 13.55
N LYS A 121 -16.20 -6.78 12.67
CA LYS A 121 -16.94 -5.51 12.91
C LYS A 121 -17.86 -5.58 14.13
N LYS A 122 -18.47 -6.75 14.40
CA LYS A 122 -19.31 -6.94 15.58
C LYS A 122 -18.50 -6.99 16.88
N LYS A 123 -17.28 -7.51 16.84
CA LYS A 123 -16.40 -7.63 18.00
C LYS A 123 -15.66 -6.33 18.27
N ALA A 124 -15.29 -5.59 17.22
CA ALA A 124 -14.56 -4.34 17.34
C ALA A 124 -15.44 -3.25 17.98
N GLU A 125 -14.97 -2.68 19.09
CA GLU A 125 -15.64 -1.59 19.79
C GLU A 125 -15.34 -0.23 19.16
N SER A 126 -14.31 -0.17 18.32
CA SER A 126 -13.84 1.07 17.67
C SER A 126 -13.10 0.83 16.35
N TYR A 127 -12.99 1.87 15.55
CA TYR A 127 -12.12 1.87 14.35
C TYR A 127 -10.65 1.61 14.67
N TYR A 128 -10.21 1.90 15.89
CA TYR A 128 -8.85 1.61 16.32
C TYR A 128 -8.56 0.10 16.32
N GLU A 129 -9.51 -0.72 16.74
CA GLU A 129 -9.35 -2.18 16.73
C GLU A 129 -9.33 -2.76 15.31
N ILE A 130 -10.07 -2.16 14.39
CA ILE A 130 -9.95 -2.47 12.95
C ILE A 130 -8.53 -2.14 12.47
N GLY A 131 -7.99 -0.98 12.86
CA GLY A 131 -6.60 -0.59 12.54
C GLY A 131 -5.57 -1.58 13.11
N LEU A 132 -5.77 -2.05 14.35
CA LEU A 132 -4.90 -3.08 14.94
C LEU A 132 -4.94 -4.40 14.15
N PHE A 133 -6.13 -4.84 13.74
CA PHE A 133 -6.28 -6.02 12.89
C PHE A 133 -5.52 -5.85 11.55
N LYS A 134 -5.66 -4.71 10.89
CA LYS A 134 -4.93 -4.40 9.66
C LYS A 134 -3.41 -4.46 9.87
N CYS A 135 -2.91 -3.85 10.96
CA CYS A 135 -1.49 -3.90 11.32
C CYS A 135 -1.00 -5.32 11.61
N GLU A 136 -1.82 -6.13 12.31
CA GLU A 136 -1.52 -7.53 12.59
C GLU A 136 -1.44 -8.35 11.30
N CYS A 137 -2.39 -8.17 10.39
CA CYS A 137 -2.34 -8.82 9.08
C CYS A 137 -1.09 -8.44 8.29
N ALA A 138 -0.75 -7.15 8.24
CA ALA A 138 0.44 -6.67 7.56
C ALA A 138 1.72 -7.28 8.15
N GLY A 139 1.82 -7.36 9.50
CA GLY A 139 2.96 -7.97 10.18
C GLY A 139 3.07 -9.46 9.91
N ASN A 140 1.98 -10.20 10.06
CA ASN A 140 1.99 -11.65 9.91
C ASN A 140 2.24 -12.08 8.45
N ILE A 141 1.52 -11.49 7.49
CA ILE A 141 1.67 -11.84 6.07
C ILE A 141 3.01 -11.34 5.53
N GLY A 142 3.44 -10.14 5.96
CA GLY A 142 4.68 -9.53 5.53
C GLY A 142 5.92 -10.37 5.82
N MET A 143 5.89 -11.22 6.87
CA MET A 143 6.99 -12.14 7.18
C MET A 143 7.19 -13.25 6.13
N TYR A 144 6.16 -13.58 5.37
CA TYR A 144 6.19 -14.63 4.36
C TYR A 144 6.11 -14.07 2.93
N LEU A 145 5.91 -12.76 2.79
CA LEU A 145 5.67 -12.13 1.49
C LEU A 145 6.89 -12.31 0.57
N ASN A 146 6.63 -12.86 -0.61
CA ASN A 146 7.63 -13.04 -1.65
C ASN A 146 7.41 -11.98 -2.75
N ILE A 147 8.33 -11.02 -2.83
CA ILE A 147 8.26 -9.91 -3.79
C ILE A 147 8.24 -10.36 -5.26
N HIS A 148 8.73 -11.58 -5.56
CA HIS A 148 8.76 -12.13 -6.93
C HIS A 148 7.51 -12.92 -7.29
N GLU A 149 6.69 -13.31 -6.31
CA GLU A 149 5.48 -14.11 -6.52
C GLU A 149 4.19 -13.31 -6.33
N ASN A 150 4.30 -12.09 -5.84
CA ASN A 150 3.15 -11.22 -5.63
C ASN A 150 2.50 -10.83 -6.97
N LYS A 151 1.18 -11.01 -7.04
CA LYS A 151 0.39 -10.81 -8.27
C LYS A 151 -0.22 -9.42 -8.40
N SER A 152 -0.14 -8.57 -7.35
CA SER A 152 -0.68 -7.21 -7.41
C SER A 152 0.14 -6.35 -8.39
N PRO A 153 -0.47 -5.80 -9.45
CA PRO A 153 0.23 -4.92 -10.39
C PRO A 153 0.79 -3.66 -9.72
N SER A 154 0.08 -3.07 -8.77
CA SER A 154 0.51 -1.86 -8.06
C SER A 154 1.70 -2.13 -7.12
N PHE A 155 1.72 -3.30 -6.47
CA PHE A 155 2.89 -3.75 -5.72
C PHE A 155 4.10 -3.97 -6.62
N ASN A 156 3.91 -4.67 -7.74
CA ASN A 156 4.97 -4.92 -8.71
C ASN A 156 5.52 -3.62 -9.31
N TYR A 157 4.67 -2.62 -9.52
CA TYR A 157 5.13 -1.30 -9.92
C TYR A 157 6.07 -0.68 -8.87
N PHE A 158 5.71 -0.75 -7.59
CA PHE A 158 6.56 -0.26 -6.49
C PHE A 158 7.91 -0.99 -6.47
N ILE A 159 7.90 -2.32 -6.51
CA ILE A 159 9.13 -3.14 -6.48
C ILE A 159 10.02 -2.85 -7.69
N ASN A 160 9.43 -2.72 -8.89
CA ASN A 160 10.19 -2.38 -10.08
C ASN A 160 10.86 -0.99 -9.95
N LYS A 161 10.15 0.03 -9.43
CA LYS A 161 10.74 1.35 -9.20
C LYS A 161 11.85 1.32 -8.16
N LEU A 162 11.72 0.50 -7.14
CA LEU A 162 12.76 0.31 -6.13
C LEU A 162 13.99 -0.38 -6.74
N ASN A 163 13.80 -1.42 -7.54
CA ASN A 163 14.88 -2.11 -8.25
C ASN A 163 15.58 -1.18 -9.25
N ASP A 164 14.82 -0.46 -10.10
CA ASP A 164 15.35 0.54 -11.04
C ASP A 164 16.24 1.58 -10.31
N PHE A 165 15.85 1.96 -9.11
CA PHE A 165 16.64 2.87 -8.28
C PHE A 165 17.90 2.21 -7.70
N CYS A 166 17.85 0.95 -7.31
CA CYS A 166 18.98 0.22 -6.72
C CYS A 166 19.96 -0.31 -7.75
N GLU A 167 19.50 -0.58 -8.98
CA GLU A 167 20.38 -1.00 -10.09
C GLU A 167 21.19 0.21 -10.61
N VAL A 168 22.51 0.14 -10.44
CA VAL A 168 23.50 1.08 -10.98
C VAL A 168 24.57 0.32 -11.70
#